data_54cfe41e23e77b3a6e69b4e4b1ac8559
#
_entry.id   54cfe41e23e77b3a6e69b4e4b1ac8559
#
_cell.length_a   1.000
_cell.length_b   1.000
_cell.length_c   1.000
_cell.angle_alpha   90.00
_cell.angle_beta   90.00
_cell.angle_gamma   90.00
#
_symmetry.space_group_name_H-M   'P 1'
#
loop_
_entity.id
_entity.type
_entity.pdbx_description
1 polymer ?
#
loop_
_entity_poly.entity_id
_entity_poly.type
_entity_poly.pdbx_seq_one_letter_code
_entity_poly.pdbx_strand_id
1 'polypeptide(L)'
;MAIEDALTEEDEHSYDKGDISQSLIIDSISQLIGKNETGAAEDEFTTESQLKADFYPLRSYSFIFDQKKFLVLGQKGVGKTALFTALKYNNYAKALAKYLQIDSEQYEHSEWIVGTSQETDYIDIFGNLKSEEQIRAFLYYETIRILLKNEPKLETFMDNDMQRKLLSGRFTSDKFCMLNGKMAFDLKELLNGINEYYEKQNKVVTIIYDALDRVVAAQDRGRFVSALVYMWYMNENTMHNIKSKIFLRKDIYDREVNVPDKVKLKNYSVTISWEYDQLFAMVWKRAISKNVEMKRLYEKVTGQEVSESDGLGYIPVLGKTENRNMLTAIIGMKMGSGNKASTYNWFHNRLADTQGIIVPRSMIDIFVSAAEEEKDLRAREHDQVYKSIIRPRCFEDMLPKVSIKRVIDLKEEYREYEKFFNTLQDSVQRTPVDERDLIMALENAGFDNPRDEITKLISIGIIKPYQRRMADPLRYHFPDIYIKGLGLQRMGMH
;
A
#
# COMPACT_ATOMS: atom_id res chain seq x y z
N MET A 1 9.73 -24.62 17.34
CA MET A 1 9.96 -24.71 18.79
C MET A 1 9.19 -23.54 19.36
N ALA A 2 7.94 -23.77 19.77
CA ALA A 2 7.04 -22.78 20.31
C ALA A 2 7.46 -22.50 21.77
N ILE A 3 7.88 -21.29 22.06
CA ILE A 3 8.00 -20.81 23.43
C ILE A 3 6.58 -20.40 23.82
N GLU A 4 5.88 -21.24 24.56
CA GLU A 4 4.69 -20.88 25.31
C GLU A 4 5.13 -19.93 26.43
N ASP A 5 4.86 -18.64 26.26
CA ASP A 5 4.90 -17.68 27.36
C ASP A 5 3.77 -18.05 28.35
N ALA A 6 4.11 -18.76 29.39
CA ALA A 6 3.24 -18.97 30.55
C ALA A 6 3.06 -17.61 31.27
N LEU A 7 1.99 -16.91 30.93
CA LEU A 7 1.52 -15.75 31.69
C LEU A 7 0.74 -16.27 32.89
N THR A 8 1.25 -16.02 34.09
CA THR A 8 0.58 -16.26 35.37
C THR A 8 -0.68 -15.39 35.47
N GLU A 9 -1.73 -15.92 36.11
CA GLU A 9 -3.06 -15.29 36.28
C GLU A 9 -3.09 -13.99 37.12
N GLU A 10 -1.93 -13.48 37.55
CA GLU A 10 -1.84 -12.36 38.50
C GLU A 10 -1.78 -10.95 37.87
N ASP A 11 -1.75 -10.82 36.53
CA ASP A 11 -1.68 -9.51 35.86
C ASP A 11 -3.02 -9.03 35.25
N GLU A 12 -4.14 -9.18 35.95
CA GLU A 12 -5.35 -8.42 35.67
C GLU A 12 -5.19 -6.96 36.15
N HIS A 13 -4.26 -6.22 35.59
CA HIS A 13 -4.28 -4.76 35.74
C HIS A 13 -5.46 -4.22 34.92
N SER A 14 -6.60 -4.06 35.59
CA SER A 14 -7.64 -3.15 35.11
C SER A 14 -7.05 -1.74 35.17
N TYR A 15 -6.60 -1.23 34.00
CA TYR A 15 -6.22 0.18 33.94
C TYR A 15 -7.39 1.02 34.43
N ASP A 16 -7.20 1.76 35.52
CA ASP A 16 -8.16 2.76 35.96
C ASP A 16 -8.31 3.79 34.84
N LYS A 17 -9.44 3.73 34.12
CA LYS A 17 -9.72 4.58 32.97
C LYS A 17 -9.96 6.04 33.38
N GLY A 18 -10.15 6.31 34.69
CA GLY A 18 -10.31 7.64 35.24
C GLY A 18 -11.33 8.49 34.45
N ASP A 19 -11.03 9.78 34.29
CA ASP A 19 -11.91 10.76 33.60
C ASP A 19 -11.86 10.70 32.06
N ILE A 20 -11.33 9.61 31.45
CA ILE A 20 -11.20 9.48 30.00
C ILE A 20 -12.55 9.04 29.39
N SER A 21 -13.07 9.85 28.47
CA SER A 21 -14.32 9.57 27.79
C SER A 21 -14.21 8.41 26.78
N GLN A 22 -14.82 7.27 27.10
CA GLN A 22 -14.84 6.10 26.22
C GLN A 22 -15.50 6.40 24.85
N SER A 23 -16.55 7.22 24.82
CA SER A 23 -17.23 7.61 23.58
C SER A 23 -16.30 8.37 22.63
N LEU A 24 -15.48 9.30 23.14
CA LEU A 24 -14.51 10.04 22.35
C LEU A 24 -13.40 9.15 21.80
N ILE A 25 -12.99 8.10 22.54
CA ILE A 25 -12.03 7.11 22.03
C ILE A 25 -12.65 6.30 20.89
N ILE A 26 -13.89 5.82 21.04
CA ILE A 26 -14.60 5.10 19.98
C ILE A 26 -14.76 5.99 18.74
N ASP A 27 -15.12 7.27 18.93
CA ASP A 27 -15.23 8.25 17.85
C ASP A 27 -13.89 8.43 17.12
N SER A 28 -12.77 8.54 17.83
CA SER A 28 -11.44 8.65 17.24
C SER A 28 -11.10 7.43 16.37
N ILE A 29 -11.42 6.23 16.84
CA ILE A 29 -11.15 4.99 16.11
C ILE A 29 -12.09 4.83 14.91
N SER A 30 -13.37 5.21 15.03
CA SER A 30 -14.30 5.17 13.90
C SER A 30 -13.96 6.14 12.76
N GLN A 31 -13.13 7.16 13.04
CA GLN A 31 -12.69 8.18 12.10
C GLN A 31 -11.26 7.95 11.55
N LEU A 32 -10.70 6.75 11.68
CA LEU A 32 -9.37 6.43 11.14
C LEU A 32 -9.33 6.51 9.60
N ILE A 33 -10.45 6.31 8.94
CA ILE A 33 -10.66 6.59 7.51
C ILE A 33 -11.30 7.97 7.42
N GLY A 34 -10.80 8.83 6.53
CA GLY A 34 -11.43 10.12 6.24
C GLY A 34 -12.88 9.95 5.77
N LYS A 35 -13.65 11.04 5.70
CA LYS A 35 -15.08 11.02 5.37
C LYS A 35 -15.45 10.41 4.01
N ASN A 36 -14.49 10.06 3.18
CA ASN A 36 -14.70 9.43 1.88
C ASN A 36 -14.74 7.90 2.06
N GLU A 37 -15.88 7.30 1.79
CA GLU A 37 -16.20 5.87 2.01
C GLU A 37 -15.30 4.87 1.27
N THR A 38 -14.47 5.33 0.32
CA THR A 38 -13.66 4.45 -0.54
C THR A 38 -12.43 3.89 0.17
N GLY A 39 -11.94 4.54 1.23
CA GLY A 39 -10.66 4.17 1.88
C GLY A 39 -9.45 4.17 0.93
N ALA A 40 -9.59 4.83 -0.23
CA ALA A 40 -8.49 5.01 -1.16
C ALA A 40 -7.57 6.13 -0.65
N ALA A 41 -6.26 5.89 -0.64
CA ALA A 41 -5.29 6.86 -0.12
C ALA A 41 -5.32 8.21 -0.89
N GLU A 42 -5.80 8.20 -2.11
CA GLU A 42 -5.96 9.39 -2.95
C GLU A 42 -7.04 10.34 -2.44
N ASP A 43 -8.14 9.77 -1.93
CA ASP A 43 -9.24 10.52 -1.34
C ASP A 43 -8.94 10.91 0.11
N GLU A 44 -8.03 10.17 0.76
CA GLU A 44 -7.70 10.30 2.17
C GLU A 44 -6.68 11.41 2.42
N PHE A 45 -5.67 11.57 1.52
CA PHE A 45 -4.57 12.52 1.69
C PHE A 45 -4.62 13.67 0.68
N THR A 46 -5.66 14.49 0.76
CA THR A 46 -5.82 15.64 -0.15
C THR A 46 -5.08 16.90 0.31
N THR A 47 -4.65 16.95 1.57
CA THR A 47 -3.93 18.09 2.16
C THR A 47 -2.71 17.65 2.97
N GLU A 48 -1.73 18.56 3.12
CA GLU A 48 -0.58 18.33 4.00
C GLU A 48 -0.99 18.13 5.47
N SER A 49 -2.07 18.78 5.91
CA SER A 49 -2.61 18.60 7.27
C SER A 49 -3.12 17.17 7.49
N GLN A 50 -3.78 16.58 6.50
CA GLN A 50 -4.21 15.16 6.58
C GLN A 50 -3.03 14.21 6.58
N LEU A 51 -1.97 14.49 5.81
CA LEU A 51 -0.74 13.71 5.86
C LEU A 51 -0.11 13.73 7.26
N LYS A 52 -0.02 14.93 7.89
CA LYS A 52 0.49 15.05 9.26
C LYS A 52 -0.31 14.22 10.25
N ALA A 53 -1.63 14.20 10.10
CA ALA A 53 -2.53 13.44 10.98
C ALA A 53 -2.44 11.93 10.76
N ASP A 54 -2.45 11.46 9.52
CA ASP A 54 -2.84 10.10 9.19
C ASP A 54 -1.73 9.26 8.54
N PHE A 55 -0.70 9.88 7.93
CA PHE A 55 0.41 9.15 7.32
C PHE A 55 1.45 8.72 8.36
N TYR A 56 1.71 7.41 8.46
CA TYR A 56 2.73 6.88 9.35
C TYR A 56 4.08 6.74 8.64
N PRO A 57 5.15 7.45 9.10
CA PRO A 57 6.45 7.45 8.46
C PRO A 57 7.25 6.20 8.88
N LEU A 58 7.28 5.17 8.02
CA LEU A 58 8.10 3.99 8.26
C LEU A 58 9.60 4.32 8.20
N ARG A 59 10.40 3.79 9.13
CA ARG A 59 11.86 3.93 9.07
C ARG A 59 12.45 3.34 7.79
N SER A 60 11.83 2.28 7.27
CA SER A 60 12.22 1.68 6.01
C SER A 60 12.06 2.59 4.79
N TYR A 61 11.29 3.69 4.87
CA TYR A 61 11.16 4.65 3.77
C TYR A 61 12.42 5.44 3.44
N SER A 62 13.52 5.27 4.20
CA SER A 62 14.83 5.84 3.86
C SER A 62 15.28 5.53 2.43
N PHE A 63 14.87 4.38 1.87
CA PHE A 63 15.15 4.01 0.48
C PHE A 63 14.62 5.01 -0.56
N ILE A 64 13.59 5.79 -0.20
CA ILE A 64 13.00 6.74 -1.16
C ILE A 64 13.98 7.85 -1.55
N PHE A 65 14.92 8.15 -0.66
CA PHE A 65 15.97 9.14 -0.86
C PHE A 65 17.23 8.53 -1.53
N ASP A 66 17.34 7.19 -1.62
CA ASP A 66 18.36 6.54 -2.45
C ASP A 66 18.02 6.75 -3.93
N GLN A 67 18.78 7.59 -4.61
CA GLN A 67 18.57 7.96 -6.00
C GLN A 67 18.59 6.74 -6.96
N LYS A 68 19.32 5.66 -6.61
CA LYS A 68 19.39 4.43 -7.42
C LYS A 68 18.11 3.60 -7.35
N LYS A 69 17.32 3.72 -6.29
CA LYS A 69 16.09 2.94 -6.08
C LYS A 69 14.90 3.63 -6.76
N PHE A 70 14.72 3.43 -8.05
CA PHE A 70 13.62 4.08 -8.77
C PHE A 70 12.33 3.25 -8.84
N LEU A 71 12.36 1.94 -8.57
CA LEU A 71 11.16 1.09 -8.52
C LEU A 71 10.68 0.88 -7.08
N VAL A 72 9.49 1.34 -6.78
CA VAL A 72 8.83 1.18 -5.48
C VAL A 72 7.67 0.21 -5.63
N LEU A 73 7.90 -1.04 -5.22
CA LEU A 73 6.96 -2.13 -5.38
C LEU A 73 6.11 -2.35 -4.11
N GLY A 74 4.92 -2.90 -4.27
CA GLY A 74 4.09 -3.30 -3.14
C GLY A 74 2.74 -3.87 -3.54
N GLN A 75 2.13 -4.66 -2.66
CA GLN A 75 0.78 -5.18 -2.83
C GLN A 75 -0.25 -4.04 -2.82
N LYS A 76 -1.49 -4.32 -3.27
CA LYS A 76 -2.62 -3.39 -3.13
C LYS A 76 -2.90 -3.13 -1.65
N GLY A 77 -3.13 -1.86 -1.29
CA GLY A 77 -3.40 -1.47 0.10
C GLY A 77 -2.17 -1.36 1.03
N VAL A 78 -0.94 -1.53 0.51
CA VAL A 78 0.30 -1.44 1.31
C VAL A 78 0.74 0.01 1.60
N GLY A 79 0.11 1.01 0.98
CA GLY A 79 0.41 2.44 1.21
C GLY A 79 1.31 3.11 0.16
N LYS A 80 1.43 2.54 -1.07
CA LYS A 80 2.18 3.17 -2.17
C LYS A 80 1.69 4.58 -2.47
N THR A 81 0.40 4.74 -2.70
CA THR A 81 -0.23 6.04 -3.01
C THR A 81 -0.13 7.02 -1.85
N ALA A 82 -0.20 6.54 -0.59
CA ALA A 82 0.05 7.38 0.58
C ALA A 82 1.47 7.96 0.59
N LEU A 83 2.48 7.12 0.29
CA LEU A 83 3.86 7.57 0.18
C LEU A 83 4.07 8.50 -1.02
N PHE A 84 3.48 8.19 -2.18
CA PHE A 84 3.47 9.07 -3.34
C PHE A 84 2.90 10.45 -3.00
N THR A 85 1.76 10.50 -2.31
CA THR A 85 1.13 11.75 -1.90
C THR A 85 1.99 12.52 -0.89
N ALA A 86 2.65 11.82 0.03
CA ALA A 86 3.58 12.45 0.97
C ALA A 86 4.75 13.16 0.25
N LEU A 87 5.26 12.56 -0.83
CA LEU A 87 6.34 13.14 -1.63
C LEU A 87 5.87 14.31 -2.52
N LYS A 88 4.61 14.32 -2.95
CA LYS A 88 4.02 15.43 -3.73
C LYS A 88 4.13 16.78 -2.99
N TYR A 89 4.14 16.76 -1.66
CA TYR A 89 4.32 17.96 -0.83
C TYR A 89 5.79 18.08 -0.41
N ASN A 90 6.54 18.94 -1.10
CA ASN A 90 7.98 19.11 -0.89
C ASN A 90 8.37 19.39 0.57
N ASN A 91 7.58 20.20 1.30
CA ASN A 91 7.82 20.45 2.72
C ASN A 91 7.67 19.18 3.57
N TYR A 92 6.65 18.38 3.28
CA TYR A 92 6.44 17.11 3.97
C TYR A 92 7.55 16.10 3.64
N ALA A 93 7.98 16.03 2.38
CA ALA A 93 9.10 15.19 1.96
C ALA A 93 10.41 15.55 2.69
N LYS A 94 10.69 16.86 2.88
CA LYS A 94 11.84 17.33 3.67
C LYS A 94 11.73 16.97 5.16
N ALA A 95 10.54 17.14 5.75
CA ALA A 95 10.30 16.72 7.14
C ALA A 95 10.47 15.19 7.30
N LEU A 96 10.01 14.41 6.33
CA LEU A 96 10.21 12.96 6.29
C LEU A 96 11.70 12.59 6.20
N ALA A 97 12.47 13.25 5.32
CA ALA A 97 13.90 13.03 5.20
C ALA A 97 14.64 13.31 6.52
N LYS A 98 14.33 14.43 7.17
CA LYS A 98 14.88 14.80 8.47
C LYS A 98 14.56 13.76 9.54
N TYR A 99 13.32 13.30 9.62
CA TYR A 99 12.90 12.24 10.55
C TYR A 99 13.65 10.91 10.31
N LEU A 100 13.89 10.58 9.04
CA LEU A 100 14.63 9.37 8.63
C LEU A 100 16.14 9.52 8.78
N GLN A 101 16.63 10.67 9.24
CA GLN A 101 18.06 10.98 9.39
C GLN A 101 18.84 10.87 8.06
N ILE A 102 18.21 11.26 6.98
CA ILE A 102 18.87 11.38 5.67
C ILE A 102 19.78 12.60 5.71
N ASP A 103 20.95 12.47 5.07
CA ASP A 103 21.89 13.58 4.93
C ASP A 103 21.21 14.77 4.21
N SER A 104 21.36 15.96 4.76
CA SER A 104 20.75 17.19 4.25
C SER A 104 21.13 17.47 2.79
N GLU A 105 22.36 17.16 2.38
CA GLU A 105 22.81 17.29 0.99
C GLU A 105 21.96 16.49 0.00
N GLN A 106 21.34 15.38 0.45
CA GLN A 106 20.53 14.52 -0.42
C GLN A 106 19.12 15.04 -0.65
N TYR A 107 18.57 15.92 0.21
CA TYR A 107 17.17 16.34 0.11
C TYR A 107 16.94 17.84 0.09
N GLU A 108 17.83 18.68 0.57
CA GLU A 108 17.61 20.14 0.59
C GLU A 108 17.49 20.74 -0.81
N HIS A 109 18.27 20.23 -1.75
CA HIS A 109 18.25 20.64 -3.15
C HIS A 109 17.37 19.72 -4.04
N SER A 110 16.60 18.83 -3.42
CA SER A 110 15.70 17.92 -4.13
C SER A 110 14.30 18.51 -4.26
N GLU A 111 13.73 18.36 -5.45
CA GLU A 111 12.34 18.71 -5.76
C GLU A 111 11.60 17.47 -6.29
N TRP A 112 10.40 17.25 -5.77
CA TRP A 112 9.53 16.16 -6.19
C TRP A 112 8.42 16.70 -7.07
N ILE A 113 8.28 16.17 -8.28
CA ILE A 113 7.26 16.58 -9.24
C ILE A 113 6.44 15.38 -9.72
N VAL A 114 5.16 15.60 -9.96
CA VAL A 114 4.23 14.54 -10.37
C VAL A 114 4.40 14.24 -11.86
N GLY A 115 4.72 12.99 -12.18
CA GLY A 115 4.73 12.44 -13.54
C GLY A 115 3.35 11.93 -13.94
N THR A 116 2.86 10.90 -13.25
CA THR A 116 1.51 10.38 -13.42
C THR A 116 0.79 10.28 -12.08
N SER A 117 -0.53 10.43 -12.14
CA SER A 117 -1.46 10.29 -11.02
C SER A 117 -2.78 9.73 -11.53
N GLN A 118 -3.79 9.64 -10.69
CA GLN A 118 -5.14 9.22 -11.10
C GLN A 118 -5.81 10.13 -12.14
N GLU A 119 -5.39 11.40 -12.20
CA GLU A 119 -5.90 12.36 -13.19
C GLU A 119 -5.23 12.23 -14.56
N THR A 120 -4.20 11.38 -14.67
CA THR A 120 -3.45 11.19 -15.91
C THR A 120 -4.17 10.17 -16.79
N ASP A 121 -4.43 10.57 -18.03
CA ASP A 121 -5.06 9.74 -19.06
C ASP A 121 -4.27 9.76 -20.37
N TYR A 122 -3.75 8.60 -20.76
CA TYR A 122 -3.04 8.38 -22.01
C TYR A 122 -3.73 7.30 -22.88
N ILE A 123 -4.97 6.91 -22.55
CA ILE A 123 -5.68 5.78 -23.21
C ILE A 123 -5.72 6.02 -24.73
N ASP A 124 -6.23 7.16 -25.16
CA ASP A 124 -6.37 7.50 -26.59
C ASP A 124 -5.02 7.74 -27.27
N ILE A 125 -4.02 8.22 -26.54
CA ILE A 125 -2.71 8.51 -27.11
C ILE A 125 -1.93 7.20 -27.25
N PHE A 126 -1.75 6.48 -26.18
CA PHE A 126 -0.87 5.31 -26.13
C PHE A 126 -1.37 4.16 -27.01
N GLY A 127 -2.67 3.92 -27.07
CA GLY A 127 -3.28 2.91 -27.95
C GLY A 127 -3.01 3.14 -29.45
N ASN A 128 -2.70 4.36 -29.85
CA ASN A 128 -2.36 4.75 -31.22
C ASN A 128 -0.86 4.65 -31.54
N LEU A 129 0.03 4.48 -30.55
CA LEU A 129 1.46 4.27 -30.77
C LEU A 129 1.73 2.84 -31.25
N LYS A 130 2.34 2.71 -32.45
CA LYS A 130 2.49 1.40 -33.14
C LYS A 130 3.89 0.80 -33.02
N SER A 131 4.92 1.62 -32.79
CA SER A 131 6.32 1.13 -32.72
C SER A 131 6.96 1.48 -31.38
N GLU A 132 7.99 0.72 -31.02
CA GLU A 132 8.83 0.98 -29.84
C GLU A 132 9.51 2.35 -29.90
N GLU A 133 9.84 2.83 -31.11
CA GLU A 133 10.41 4.15 -31.33
C GLU A 133 9.41 5.26 -30.99
N GLN A 134 8.14 5.09 -31.41
CA GLN A 134 7.08 6.03 -31.06
C GLN A 134 6.83 6.09 -29.54
N ILE A 135 6.83 4.93 -28.89
CA ILE A 135 6.63 4.85 -27.44
C ILE A 135 7.78 5.56 -26.72
N ARG A 136 9.02 5.29 -27.13
CA ARG A 136 10.20 5.92 -26.55
C ARG A 136 10.18 7.45 -26.75
N ALA A 137 9.84 7.91 -27.96
CA ALA A 137 9.69 9.34 -28.25
C ALA A 137 8.58 9.97 -27.37
N PHE A 138 7.45 9.28 -27.20
CA PHE A 138 6.35 9.72 -26.34
C PHE A 138 6.76 9.82 -24.86
N LEU A 139 7.49 8.85 -24.33
CA LEU A 139 7.95 8.89 -22.94
C LEU A 139 8.95 10.04 -22.69
N TYR A 140 9.88 10.30 -23.61
CA TYR A 140 10.74 11.49 -23.51
C TYR A 140 9.95 12.78 -23.65
N TYR A 141 8.99 12.84 -24.58
CA TYR A 141 8.09 13.97 -24.74
C TYR A 141 7.34 14.28 -23.42
N GLU A 142 6.71 13.29 -22.82
CA GLU A 142 5.98 13.47 -21.56
C GLU A 142 6.92 13.88 -20.42
N THR A 143 8.10 13.27 -20.32
CA THR A 143 9.09 13.63 -19.30
C THR A 143 9.47 15.10 -19.41
N ILE A 144 9.80 15.58 -20.61
CA ILE A 144 10.15 16.98 -20.84
C ILE A 144 8.95 17.91 -20.58
N ARG A 145 7.74 17.51 -21.01
CA ARG A 145 6.52 18.29 -20.78
C ARG A 145 6.23 18.49 -19.28
N ILE A 146 6.47 17.46 -18.47
CA ILE A 146 6.34 17.52 -17.02
C ILE A 146 7.36 18.51 -16.43
N LEU A 147 8.62 18.46 -16.88
CA LEU A 147 9.66 19.39 -16.45
C LEU A 147 9.34 20.82 -16.86
N LEU A 148 8.91 21.06 -18.09
CA LEU A 148 8.50 22.38 -18.60
C LEU A 148 7.31 22.97 -17.83
N LYS A 149 6.33 22.14 -17.47
CA LYS A 149 5.19 22.57 -16.66
C LYS A 149 5.62 23.06 -15.28
N ASN A 150 6.65 22.43 -14.72
CA ASN A 150 7.18 22.78 -13.41
C ASN A 150 8.15 23.97 -13.47
N GLU A 151 8.95 24.05 -14.53
CA GLU A 151 9.95 25.10 -14.74
C GLU A 151 9.91 25.62 -16.19
N PRO A 152 9.06 26.61 -16.51
CA PRO A 152 8.88 27.12 -17.88
C PRO A 152 10.16 27.69 -18.55
N LYS A 153 11.15 28.08 -17.75
CA LYS A 153 12.44 28.59 -18.28
C LYS A 153 13.18 27.57 -19.13
N LEU A 154 12.88 26.28 -18.96
CA LEU A 154 13.47 25.19 -19.74
C LEU A 154 13.12 25.26 -21.22
N GLU A 155 12.13 26.05 -21.63
CA GLU A 155 11.82 26.31 -23.05
C GLU A 155 13.01 26.88 -23.81
N THR A 156 13.95 27.57 -23.14
CA THR A 156 15.15 28.12 -23.74
C THR A 156 16.11 27.08 -24.30
N PHE A 157 15.98 25.80 -23.86
CA PHE A 157 16.79 24.68 -24.34
C PHE A 157 16.27 24.03 -25.62
N MET A 158 15.09 24.46 -26.11
CA MET A 158 14.54 23.94 -27.36
C MET A 158 15.25 24.59 -28.58
N ASP A 159 16.07 23.78 -29.27
CA ASP A 159 16.93 24.27 -30.33
C ASP A 159 16.25 24.35 -31.70
N ASN A 160 15.11 23.63 -31.89
CA ASN A 160 14.46 23.60 -33.21
C ASN A 160 12.94 23.76 -33.13
N ASP A 161 12.35 24.25 -34.23
CA ASP A 161 10.92 24.51 -34.33
C ASP A 161 10.07 23.23 -34.21
N MET A 162 10.63 22.07 -34.55
CA MET A 162 9.92 20.81 -34.46
C MET A 162 9.72 20.37 -33.00
N GLN A 163 10.75 20.56 -32.15
CA GLN A 163 10.64 20.35 -30.72
C GLN A 163 9.62 21.33 -30.10
N ARG A 164 9.71 22.62 -30.44
CA ARG A 164 8.77 23.62 -29.96
C ARG A 164 7.34 23.27 -30.36
N LYS A 165 7.10 22.88 -31.61
CA LYS A 165 5.79 22.48 -32.10
C LYS A 165 5.28 21.25 -31.38
N LEU A 166 6.12 20.20 -31.15
CA LEU A 166 5.73 18.99 -30.44
C LEU A 166 5.39 19.28 -28.99
N LEU A 167 6.22 20.04 -28.27
CA LEU A 167 6.08 20.29 -26.84
C LEU A 167 5.04 21.38 -26.50
N SER A 168 4.64 22.22 -27.45
CA SER A 168 3.63 23.25 -27.24
C SER A 168 2.20 22.70 -27.15
N GLY A 169 1.40 23.25 -26.24
CA GLY A 169 -0.02 22.94 -26.12
C GLY A 169 -0.36 21.49 -25.81
N ARG A 170 -1.61 21.08 -26.12
CA ARG A 170 -2.09 19.72 -25.91
C ARG A 170 -1.53 18.76 -26.98
N PHE A 171 -1.50 17.46 -26.65
CA PHE A 171 -1.18 16.42 -27.62
C PHE A 171 -2.35 16.28 -28.61
N THR A 172 -2.07 16.44 -29.90
CA THR A 172 -3.04 16.41 -30.98
C THR A 172 -2.66 15.36 -32.02
N SER A 173 -3.59 14.96 -32.90
CA SER A 173 -3.40 13.88 -33.87
C SER A 173 -2.22 14.10 -34.82
N ASP A 174 -1.90 15.34 -35.17
CA ASP A 174 -0.75 15.67 -36.01
C ASP A 174 0.60 15.39 -35.34
N LYS A 175 0.63 15.36 -34.02
CA LYS A 175 1.85 15.06 -33.25
C LYS A 175 2.27 13.59 -33.33
N PHE A 176 1.35 12.66 -33.62
CA PHE A 176 1.72 11.24 -33.80
C PHE A 176 2.76 11.03 -34.91
N CYS A 177 2.64 11.77 -36.01
CA CYS A 177 3.60 11.68 -37.12
C CYS A 177 4.99 12.21 -36.76
N MET A 178 5.09 13.04 -35.71
CA MET A 178 6.36 13.58 -35.21
C MET A 178 7.07 12.59 -34.30
N LEU A 179 6.34 11.65 -33.67
CA LEU A 179 6.94 10.63 -32.80
C LEU A 179 7.60 9.53 -33.64
N ASN A 180 8.92 9.55 -33.74
CA ASN A 180 9.73 8.58 -34.46
C ASN A 180 11.12 8.43 -33.79
N GLY A 181 11.95 7.56 -34.33
CA GLY A 181 13.28 7.28 -33.77
C GLY A 181 14.21 8.49 -33.76
N LYS A 182 14.15 9.36 -34.77
CA LYS A 182 14.91 10.62 -34.81
C LYS A 182 14.45 11.56 -33.69
N MET A 183 13.13 11.76 -33.57
CA MET A 183 12.56 12.60 -32.49
C MET A 183 12.90 12.04 -31.11
N ALA A 184 12.87 10.71 -30.91
CA ALA A 184 13.29 10.11 -29.65
C ALA A 184 14.74 10.45 -29.29
N PHE A 185 15.64 10.46 -30.28
CA PHE A 185 17.02 10.89 -30.09
C PHE A 185 17.11 12.37 -29.75
N ASP A 186 16.48 13.23 -30.53
CA ASP A 186 16.49 14.70 -30.33
C ASP A 186 15.92 15.11 -28.96
N LEU A 187 14.86 14.44 -28.50
CA LEU A 187 14.27 14.67 -27.17
C LEU A 187 15.17 14.14 -26.04
N LYS A 188 15.90 13.05 -26.27
CA LYS A 188 16.86 12.57 -25.30
C LYS A 188 18.02 13.56 -25.13
N GLU A 189 18.54 14.13 -26.21
CA GLU A 189 19.57 15.16 -26.15
C GLU A 189 19.08 16.41 -25.43
N LEU A 190 17.85 16.85 -25.69
CA LEU A 190 17.22 17.95 -24.95
C LEU A 190 17.14 17.63 -23.45
N LEU A 191 16.75 16.41 -23.09
CA LEU A 191 16.66 15.97 -21.68
C LEU A 191 18.04 15.94 -21.02
N ASN A 192 19.08 15.53 -21.74
CA ASN A 192 20.48 15.61 -21.28
C ASN A 192 20.90 17.06 -20.99
N GLY A 193 20.58 18.00 -21.89
CA GLY A 193 20.85 19.44 -21.68
C GLY A 193 20.11 20.01 -20.44
N ILE A 194 18.88 19.58 -20.21
CA ILE A 194 18.12 19.95 -19.00
C ILE A 194 18.79 19.33 -17.75
N ASN A 195 19.28 18.09 -17.82
CA ASN A 195 20.00 17.48 -16.71
C ASN A 195 21.27 18.25 -16.34
N GLU A 196 22.08 18.67 -17.32
CA GLU A 196 23.24 19.54 -17.10
C GLU A 196 22.89 20.90 -16.53
N TYR A 197 21.74 21.45 -16.92
CA TYR A 197 21.24 22.71 -16.34
C TYR A 197 20.95 22.55 -14.84
N TYR A 198 20.29 21.47 -14.43
CA TYR A 198 20.05 21.19 -13.02
C TYR A 198 21.33 20.88 -12.25
N GLU A 199 22.30 20.22 -12.87
CA GLU A 199 23.63 19.99 -12.29
C GLU A 199 24.32 21.32 -11.94
N LYS A 200 24.34 22.27 -12.86
CA LYS A 200 24.92 23.62 -12.63
C LYS A 200 24.22 24.39 -11.52
N GLN A 201 22.98 24.06 -11.21
CA GLN A 201 22.22 24.67 -10.11
C GLN A 201 22.31 23.87 -8.79
N ASN A 202 23.05 22.79 -8.78
CA ASN A 202 23.10 21.82 -7.66
C ASN A 202 21.69 21.36 -7.26
N LYS A 203 20.79 21.12 -8.22
CA LYS A 203 19.38 20.75 -8.04
C LYS A 203 19.14 19.35 -8.56
N VAL A 204 18.39 18.55 -7.80
CA VAL A 204 17.91 17.23 -8.22
C VAL A 204 16.39 17.29 -8.34
N VAL A 205 15.86 16.92 -9.49
CA VAL A 205 14.40 16.83 -9.72
C VAL A 205 14.02 15.35 -9.84
N THR A 206 13.11 14.91 -8.98
CA THR A 206 12.63 13.53 -8.99
C THR A 206 11.18 13.47 -9.46
N ILE A 207 10.94 12.81 -10.58
CA ILE A 207 9.60 12.61 -11.15
C ILE A 207 8.99 11.38 -10.52
N ILE A 208 7.82 11.54 -9.89
CA ILE A 208 7.11 10.46 -9.21
C ILE A 208 5.91 9.99 -10.05
N TYR A 209 5.80 8.67 -10.23
CA TYR A 209 4.76 8.05 -11.05
C TYR A 209 3.92 7.10 -10.18
N ASP A 210 2.60 7.31 -10.16
CA ASP A 210 1.64 6.42 -9.51
C ASP A 210 0.45 6.15 -10.44
N ALA A 211 -0.48 5.31 -10.03
CA ALA A 211 -1.70 4.93 -10.74
C ALA A 211 -1.48 4.32 -12.15
N LEU A 212 -0.32 3.70 -12.37
CA LEU A 212 0.09 3.15 -13.68
C LEU A 212 -0.81 2.02 -14.20
N ASP A 213 -1.70 1.50 -13.36
CA ASP A 213 -2.71 0.53 -13.73
C ASP A 213 -3.94 1.13 -14.43
N ARG A 214 -4.05 2.47 -14.51
CA ARG A 214 -5.19 3.22 -15.07
C ARG A 214 -4.85 4.17 -16.21
N VAL A 215 -3.59 4.64 -16.29
CA VAL A 215 -3.19 5.71 -17.23
C VAL A 215 -3.29 5.30 -18.71
N VAL A 216 -3.34 4.00 -19.00
CA VAL A 216 -3.55 3.43 -20.33
C VAL A 216 -4.59 2.30 -20.27
N ALA A 217 -5.11 1.91 -21.42
CA ALA A 217 -6.01 0.76 -21.51
C ALA A 217 -5.36 -0.52 -20.99
N ALA A 218 -6.15 -1.43 -20.42
CA ALA A 218 -5.64 -2.64 -19.74
C ALA A 218 -4.75 -3.51 -20.65
N GLN A 219 -5.07 -3.63 -21.95
CA GLN A 219 -4.28 -4.37 -22.92
C GLN A 219 -2.92 -3.72 -23.23
N ASP A 220 -2.77 -2.42 -23.03
CA ASP A 220 -1.55 -1.65 -23.31
C ASP A 220 -0.67 -1.47 -22.06
N ARG A 221 -1.19 -1.80 -20.88
CA ARG A 221 -0.53 -1.54 -19.59
C ARG A 221 0.85 -2.16 -19.49
N GLY A 222 0.98 -3.44 -19.80
CA GLY A 222 2.27 -4.14 -19.75
C GLY A 222 3.33 -3.49 -20.66
N ARG A 223 2.91 -3.06 -21.86
CA ARG A 223 3.78 -2.39 -22.82
C ARG A 223 4.19 -0.99 -22.34
N PHE A 224 3.26 -0.21 -21.79
CA PHE A 224 3.55 1.11 -21.25
C PHE A 224 4.49 1.05 -20.06
N VAL A 225 4.17 0.21 -19.07
CA VAL A 225 4.98 0.09 -17.84
C VAL A 225 6.37 -0.46 -18.14
N SER A 226 6.48 -1.45 -19.04
CA SER A 226 7.78 -1.98 -19.47
C SER A 226 8.63 -0.90 -20.12
N ALA A 227 8.06 -0.11 -21.02
CA ALA A 227 8.80 0.96 -21.70
C ALA A 227 9.22 2.06 -20.72
N LEU A 228 8.36 2.47 -19.78
CA LEU A 228 8.68 3.46 -18.75
C LEU A 228 9.80 2.99 -17.83
N VAL A 229 9.71 1.76 -17.32
CA VAL A 229 10.74 1.15 -16.47
C VAL A 229 12.06 1.03 -17.22
N TYR A 230 12.02 0.58 -18.48
CA TYR A 230 13.22 0.44 -19.30
C TYR A 230 13.87 1.78 -19.64
N MET A 231 13.09 2.80 -19.95
CA MET A 231 13.59 4.16 -20.18
C MET A 231 14.38 4.67 -18.97
N TRP A 232 13.84 4.56 -17.77
CA TRP A 232 14.53 5.02 -16.55
C TRP A 232 15.73 4.15 -16.20
N TYR A 233 15.65 2.83 -16.40
CA TYR A 233 16.79 1.94 -16.21
C TYR A 233 17.97 2.30 -17.11
N MET A 234 17.71 2.58 -18.40
CA MET A 234 18.76 2.94 -19.36
C MET A 234 19.40 4.32 -19.11
N ASN A 235 18.65 5.21 -18.45
CA ASN A 235 19.14 6.57 -18.16
C ASN A 235 19.66 6.74 -16.71
N GLU A 236 19.63 5.70 -15.89
CA GLU A 236 20.04 5.78 -14.48
C GLU A 236 21.46 6.27 -14.28
N ASN A 237 22.39 5.81 -15.12
CA ASN A 237 23.81 6.15 -15.03
C ASN A 237 24.19 7.45 -15.77
N THR A 238 23.28 8.06 -16.53
CA THR A 238 23.54 9.27 -17.32
C THR A 238 22.83 10.49 -16.79
N MET A 239 21.65 10.29 -16.15
CA MET A 239 20.87 11.38 -15.59
C MET A 239 21.06 11.43 -14.07
N HIS A 240 21.95 12.30 -13.59
CA HIS A 240 22.25 12.42 -12.17
C HIS A 240 21.31 13.40 -11.45
N ASN A 241 20.80 14.39 -12.17
CA ASN A 241 19.97 15.48 -11.62
C ASN A 241 18.50 15.38 -12.00
N ILE A 242 18.13 14.47 -12.91
CA ILE A 242 16.75 14.10 -13.19
C ILE A 242 16.59 12.62 -12.82
N LYS A 243 15.77 12.36 -11.81
CA LYS A 243 15.54 11.02 -11.26
C LYS A 243 14.06 10.65 -11.31
N SER A 244 13.76 9.39 -11.03
CA SER A 244 12.37 8.94 -10.94
C SER A 244 12.09 8.05 -9.74
N LYS A 245 10.81 7.99 -9.35
CA LYS A 245 10.26 6.95 -8.46
C LYS A 245 8.97 6.44 -9.07
N ILE A 246 8.96 5.18 -9.44
CA ILE A 246 7.84 4.51 -10.08
C ILE A 246 7.16 3.63 -9.04
N PHE A 247 6.01 4.05 -8.57
CA PHE A 247 5.17 3.27 -7.64
C PHE A 247 4.36 2.26 -8.43
N LEU A 248 4.69 0.99 -8.27
CA LEU A 248 4.10 -0.08 -9.07
C LEU A 248 3.60 -1.21 -8.20
N ARG A 249 2.43 -1.76 -8.55
CA ARG A 249 1.94 -2.98 -7.93
C ARG A 249 2.88 -4.14 -8.25
N LYS A 250 3.20 -4.93 -7.22
CA LYS A 250 4.12 -6.06 -7.36
C LYS A 250 3.62 -7.11 -8.35
N ASP A 251 2.31 -7.38 -8.37
CA ASP A 251 1.68 -8.29 -9.32
C ASP A 251 1.83 -7.83 -10.79
N ILE A 252 1.68 -6.53 -11.06
CA ILE A 252 1.90 -5.93 -12.38
C ILE A 252 3.39 -6.06 -12.77
N TYR A 253 4.30 -5.72 -11.84
CA TYR A 253 5.72 -5.85 -12.07
C TYR A 253 6.12 -7.29 -12.41
N ASP A 254 5.66 -8.25 -11.63
CA ASP A 254 6.05 -9.65 -11.80
C ASP A 254 5.52 -10.24 -13.12
N ARG A 255 4.29 -9.92 -13.51
CA ARG A 255 3.59 -10.55 -14.64
C ARG A 255 3.65 -9.78 -15.96
N GLU A 256 3.58 -8.46 -15.91
CA GLU A 256 3.40 -7.64 -17.11
C GLU A 256 4.65 -6.89 -17.53
N VAL A 257 5.59 -6.61 -16.60
CA VAL A 257 6.83 -5.95 -16.97
C VAL A 257 7.76 -6.93 -17.66
N ASN A 258 7.99 -6.67 -18.94
CA ASN A 258 8.89 -7.45 -19.80
C ASN A 258 9.99 -6.52 -20.34
N VAL A 259 11.17 -6.60 -19.74
CA VAL A 259 12.34 -5.79 -20.11
C VAL A 259 13.57 -6.67 -20.17
N PRO A 260 14.55 -6.36 -21.03
CA PRO A 260 15.83 -7.04 -21.01
C PRO A 260 16.48 -6.95 -19.62
N ASP A 261 17.13 -8.04 -19.20
CA ASP A 261 17.84 -8.08 -17.91
C ASP A 261 16.98 -7.75 -16.67
N LYS A 262 15.67 -8.09 -16.67
CA LYS A 262 14.75 -7.84 -15.56
C LYS A 262 15.31 -8.22 -14.19
N VAL A 263 16.17 -9.25 -14.12
CA VAL A 263 16.83 -9.68 -12.88
C VAL A 263 17.69 -8.56 -12.28
N LYS A 264 18.33 -7.75 -13.10
CA LYS A 264 19.15 -6.61 -12.65
C LYS A 264 18.33 -5.51 -12.00
N LEU A 265 17.03 -5.39 -12.35
CA LEU A 265 16.13 -4.41 -11.76
C LEU A 265 15.93 -4.61 -10.25
N LYS A 266 16.23 -5.79 -9.70
CA LYS A 266 16.22 -6.01 -8.24
C LYS A 266 17.15 -5.04 -7.51
N ASN A 267 18.26 -4.64 -8.12
CA ASN A 267 19.19 -3.68 -7.53
C ASN A 267 18.64 -2.25 -7.49
N TYR A 268 17.63 -1.96 -8.29
CA TYR A 268 16.97 -0.66 -8.44
C TYR A 268 15.56 -0.64 -7.85
N SER A 269 15.12 -1.75 -7.28
CA SER A 269 13.80 -1.90 -6.70
C SER A 269 13.84 -2.03 -5.19
N VAL A 270 12.73 -1.66 -4.58
CA VAL A 270 12.44 -1.90 -3.18
C VAL A 270 10.97 -2.27 -3.05
N THR A 271 10.65 -3.12 -2.08
CA THR A 271 9.27 -3.50 -1.79
C THR A 271 8.86 -2.91 -0.45
N ILE A 272 7.75 -2.17 -0.43
CA ILE A 272 7.16 -1.67 0.81
C ILE A 272 6.63 -2.85 1.62
N SER A 273 7.07 -2.95 2.85
CA SER A 273 6.60 -3.94 3.83
C SER A 273 6.36 -3.27 5.18
N TRP A 274 5.45 -3.85 5.95
CA TRP A 274 5.10 -3.40 7.29
C TRP A 274 5.46 -4.49 8.29
N GLU A 275 6.10 -4.11 9.36
CA GLU A 275 6.23 -4.94 10.54
C GLU A 275 4.90 -4.92 11.33
N TYR A 276 4.62 -5.98 12.04
CA TYR A 276 3.33 -6.14 12.71
C TYR A 276 3.05 -5.00 13.71
N ASP A 277 4.04 -4.61 14.51
CA ASP A 277 3.89 -3.52 15.48
C ASP A 277 3.72 -2.14 14.82
N GLN A 278 4.27 -1.95 13.62
CA GLN A 278 4.10 -0.70 12.86
C GLN A 278 2.65 -0.48 12.41
N LEU A 279 1.90 -1.56 12.16
CA LEU A 279 0.49 -1.48 11.81
C LEU A 279 -0.35 -0.90 12.96
N PHE A 280 -0.07 -1.30 14.19
CA PHE A 280 -0.73 -0.72 15.35
C PHE A 280 -0.30 0.73 15.58
N ALA A 281 0.99 1.03 15.45
CA ALA A 281 1.48 2.40 15.59
C ALA A 281 0.83 3.36 14.58
N MET A 282 0.56 2.90 13.37
CA MET A 282 -0.22 3.65 12.37
C MET A 282 -1.66 3.90 12.87
N VAL A 283 -2.33 2.89 13.43
CA VAL A 283 -3.68 3.04 14.01
C VAL A 283 -3.67 4.06 15.15
N TRP A 284 -2.70 3.96 16.07
CA TRP A 284 -2.59 4.89 17.19
C TRP A 284 -2.28 6.30 16.75
N LYS A 285 -1.35 6.51 15.79
CA LYS A 285 -1.08 7.83 15.21
C LYS A 285 -2.35 8.49 14.71
N ARG A 286 -3.11 7.79 13.88
CA ARG A 286 -4.36 8.30 13.32
C ARG A 286 -5.37 8.64 14.40
N ALA A 287 -5.57 7.75 15.37
CA ALA A 287 -6.52 7.96 16.46
C ALA A 287 -6.14 9.12 17.37
N ILE A 288 -4.87 9.25 17.74
CA ILE A 288 -4.31 10.35 18.55
C ILE A 288 -4.53 11.70 17.85
N SER A 289 -4.37 11.73 16.52
CA SER A 289 -4.54 12.95 15.73
C SER A 289 -6.00 13.40 15.61
N LYS A 290 -6.98 12.54 15.92
CA LYS A 290 -8.40 12.89 15.87
C LYS A 290 -8.91 13.52 17.17
N ASN A 291 -8.35 13.12 18.33
CA ASN A 291 -8.89 13.56 19.61
C ASN A 291 -7.83 13.56 20.73
N VAL A 292 -7.86 14.60 21.55
CA VAL A 292 -6.96 14.75 22.73
C VAL A 292 -7.16 13.63 23.76
N GLU A 293 -8.36 13.08 23.91
CA GLU A 293 -8.63 11.99 24.85
C GLU A 293 -7.91 10.70 24.43
N MET A 294 -7.80 10.45 23.13
CA MET A 294 -7.00 9.33 22.64
C MET A 294 -5.51 9.50 22.91
N LYS A 295 -5.00 10.74 22.81
CA LYS A 295 -3.64 11.07 23.20
C LYS A 295 -3.42 10.83 24.72
N ARG A 296 -4.32 11.32 25.57
CA ARG A 296 -4.28 11.08 27.02
C ARG A 296 -4.29 9.60 27.38
N LEU A 297 -5.18 8.83 26.72
CA LEU A 297 -5.22 7.38 26.90
C LEU A 297 -3.87 6.74 26.56
N TYR A 298 -3.31 7.10 25.41
CA TYR A 298 -2.02 6.56 24.95
C TYR A 298 -0.91 6.86 25.96
N GLU A 299 -0.74 8.11 26.39
CA GLU A 299 0.28 8.54 27.34
C GLU A 299 0.11 7.87 28.70
N LYS A 300 -1.14 7.74 29.19
CA LYS A 300 -1.45 7.05 30.45
C LYS A 300 -1.11 5.56 30.40
N VAL A 301 -1.44 4.89 29.30
CA VAL A 301 -1.29 3.43 29.16
C VAL A 301 0.15 3.03 28.88
N THR A 302 0.88 3.82 28.09
CA THR A 302 2.25 3.50 27.69
C THR A 302 3.30 4.12 28.62
N GLY A 303 2.91 5.09 29.43
CA GLY A 303 3.84 5.89 30.24
C GLY A 303 4.75 6.80 29.41
N GLN A 304 4.44 7.00 28.14
CA GLN A 304 5.29 7.76 27.21
C GLN A 304 4.54 8.96 26.65
N GLU A 305 5.14 10.13 26.74
CA GLU A 305 4.61 11.34 26.13
C GLU A 305 4.76 11.28 24.61
N VAL A 306 3.69 11.62 23.89
CA VAL A 306 3.71 11.74 22.43
C VAL A 306 3.83 13.20 22.05
N SER A 307 5.04 13.60 21.67
CA SER A 307 5.31 14.94 21.14
C SER A 307 4.97 15.03 19.65
N GLU A 308 4.61 16.21 19.23
CA GLU A 308 4.42 16.50 17.80
C GLU A 308 5.80 16.63 17.13
N SER A 309 6.05 15.79 16.13
CA SER A 309 7.24 15.88 15.30
C SER A 309 7.05 16.98 14.26
N ASP A 310 8.08 17.84 14.10
CA ASP A 310 8.06 18.95 13.16
C ASP A 310 7.71 18.48 11.74
N GLY A 311 6.58 18.96 11.23
CA GLY A 311 6.07 18.65 9.90
C GLY A 311 5.39 17.28 9.73
N LEU A 312 5.48 16.34 10.71
CA LEU A 312 4.95 14.98 10.58
C LEU A 312 3.81 14.65 11.55
N GLY A 313 3.45 15.56 12.46
CA GLY A 313 2.45 15.33 13.50
C GLY A 313 2.90 14.33 14.58
N TYR A 314 1.97 13.73 15.30
CA TYR A 314 2.28 12.78 16.37
C TYR A 314 2.83 11.47 15.83
N ILE A 315 3.94 10.98 16.39
CA ILE A 315 4.53 9.69 16.01
C ILE A 315 4.64 8.82 17.26
N PRO A 316 3.70 7.87 17.48
CA PRO A 316 3.74 6.94 18.59
C PRO A 316 4.99 6.08 18.58
N VAL A 317 5.47 5.72 19.77
CA VAL A 317 6.59 4.81 19.92
C VAL A 317 6.20 3.40 19.45
N LEU A 318 7.15 2.73 18.80
CA LEU A 318 7.00 1.37 18.34
C LEU A 318 7.48 0.38 19.40
N GLY A 319 6.62 -0.55 19.80
CA GLY A 319 6.98 -1.66 20.67
C GLY A 319 5.82 -2.62 20.88
N LYS A 320 6.16 -3.90 21.01
CA LYS A 320 5.19 -4.97 21.26
C LYS A 320 4.45 -4.75 22.60
N THR A 321 5.17 -4.26 23.61
CA THR A 321 4.61 -4.02 24.95
C THR A 321 3.59 -2.90 24.92
N GLU A 322 3.93 -1.76 24.32
CA GLU A 322 3.05 -0.59 24.22
C GLU A 322 1.79 -0.94 23.41
N ASN A 323 1.95 -1.65 22.29
CA ASN A 323 0.82 -2.10 21.50
C ASN A 323 -0.09 -3.06 22.25
N ARG A 324 0.47 -4.02 23.00
CA ARG A 324 -0.31 -4.92 23.87
C ARG A 324 -1.06 -4.14 24.95
N ASN A 325 -0.42 -3.17 25.60
CA ASN A 325 -1.03 -2.36 26.63
C ASN A 325 -2.21 -1.54 26.07
N MET A 326 -2.03 -0.91 24.90
CA MET A 326 -3.10 -0.18 24.21
C MET A 326 -4.27 -1.08 23.84
N LEU A 327 -3.99 -2.27 23.28
CA LEU A 327 -5.04 -3.24 22.96
C LEU A 327 -5.77 -3.72 24.22
N THR A 328 -5.04 -3.95 25.32
CA THR A 328 -5.63 -4.33 26.62
C THR A 328 -6.54 -3.23 27.16
N ALA A 329 -6.15 -1.97 27.07
CA ALA A 329 -6.95 -0.85 27.52
C ALA A 329 -8.21 -0.63 26.68
N ILE A 330 -8.14 -0.84 25.37
CA ILE A 330 -9.26 -0.58 24.45
C ILE A 330 -10.19 -1.79 24.36
N ILE A 331 -9.65 -3.00 24.24
CA ILE A 331 -10.42 -4.22 23.92
C ILE A 331 -10.43 -5.19 25.11
N GLY A 332 -9.30 -5.33 25.78
CA GLY A 332 -9.02 -6.34 26.79
C GLY A 332 -7.85 -7.23 26.39
N MET A 333 -7.26 -7.94 27.38
CA MET A 333 -6.09 -8.79 27.17
C MET A 333 -6.41 -9.97 26.20
N LYS A 334 -7.63 -10.50 26.27
CA LYS A 334 -8.11 -11.64 25.45
C LYS A 334 -9.37 -11.26 24.68
N MET A 335 -9.60 -11.95 23.57
CA MET A 335 -10.79 -11.79 22.73
C MET A 335 -12.03 -12.47 23.33
N GLY A 336 -12.23 -12.38 24.61
CA GLY A 336 -13.34 -12.96 25.38
C GLY A 336 -12.87 -13.79 26.57
N SER A 337 -13.79 -14.49 27.23
CA SER A 337 -13.52 -15.30 28.42
C SER A 337 -12.95 -16.68 28.08
N GLY A 338 -12.26 -17.32 29.04
CA GLY A 338 -11.71 -18.66 28.92
C GLY A 338 -10.42 -18.73 28.09
N ASN A 339 -10.25 -19.83 27.36
CA ASN A 339 -9.05 -20.12 26.53
C ASN A 339 -9.03 -19.37 25.19
N LYS A 340 -9.56 -18.15 25.14
CA LYS A 340 -9.49 -17.32 23.93
C LYS A 340 -8.07 -16.80 23.70
N ALA A 341 -7.74 -16.58 22.42
CA ALA A 341 -6.46 -16.01 22.03
C ALA A 341 -6.24 -14.63 22.66
N SER A 342 -4.99 -14.27 22.94
CA SER A 342 -4.66 -12.90 23.31
C SER A 342 -5.08 -11.94 22.20
N THR A 343 -5.58 -10.76 22.58
CA THR A 343 -6.04 -9.76 21.62
C THR A 343 -4.95 -9.42 20.60
N TYR A 344 -3.71 -9.26 21.04
CA TYR A 344 -2.59 -9.00 20.14
C TYR A 344 -2.40 -10.10 19.07
N ASN A 345 -2.39 -11.38 19.47
CA ASN A 345 -2.22 -12.49 18.52
C ASN A 345 -3.46 -12.70 17.63
N TRP A 346 -4.65 -12.30 18.10
CA TRP A 346 -5.89 -12.45 17.34
C TRP A 346 -5.82 -11.69 16.02
N PHE A 347 -5.35 -10.44 16.02
CA PHE A 347 -5.24 -9.64 14.79
C PHE A 347 -4.33 -10.32 13.76
N HIS A 348 -3.17 -10.83 14.18
CA HIS A 348 -2.28 -11.57 13.29
C HIS A 348 -2.98 -12.80 12.71
N ASN A 349 -3.58 -13.61 13.57
CA ASN A 349 -4.20 -14.88 13.16
C ASN A 349 -5.42 -14.68 12.24
N ARG A 350 -6.08 -13.51 12.29
CA ARG A 350 -7.30 -13.24 11.53
C ARG A 350 -7.07 -12.39 10.27
N LEU A 351 -6.05 -11.56 10.25
CA LEU A 351 -5.82 -10.60 9.16
C LEU A 351 -4.64 -10.96 8.26
N ALA A 352 -3.71 -11.82 8.72
CA ALA A 352 -2.56 -12.20 7.92
C ALA A 352 -2.94 -13.20 6.82
N ASP A 353 -2.26 -13.07 5.68
CA ASP A 353 -2.21 -14.10 4.64
C ASP A 353 -1.35 -15.29 5.07
N THR A 354 -1.14 -16.30 4.20
CA THR A 354 -0.33 -17.47 4.56
C THR A 354 1.17 -17.20 4.70
N GLN A 355 1.63 -16.03 4.26
CA GLN A 355 3.00 -15.54 4.42
C GLN A 355 3.17 -14.69 5.69
N GLY A 356 2.11 -14.48 6.47
CA GLY A 356 2.11 -13.64 7.66
C GLY A 356 1.98 -12.15 7.38
N ILE A 357 1.65 -11.76 6.15
CA ILE A 357 1.55 -10.36 5.73
C ILE A 357 0.14 -9.82 6.03
N ILE A 358 0.08 -8.68 6.70
CA ILE A 358 -1.15 -7.91 6.91
C ILE A 358 -1.01 -6.60 6.15
N VAL A 359 -1.99 -6.28 5.29
CA VAL A 359 -2.01 -4.98 4.62
C VAL A 359 -2.60 -3.90 5.53
N PRO A 360 -2.02 -2.69 5.58
CA PRO A 360 -2.50 -1.57 6.41
C PRO A 360 -3.99 -1.31 6.30
N ARG A 361 -4.55 -1.37 5.10
CA ARG A 361 -5.99 -1.17 4.86
C ARG A 361 -6.84 -2.14 5.66
N SER A 362 -6.51 -3.44 5.69
CA SER A 362 -7.27 -4.42 6.48
C SER A 362 -7.21 -4.15 7.98
N MET A 363 -6.05 -3.66 8.48
CA MET A 363 -5.90 -3.26 9.88
C MET A 363 -6.80 -2.05 10.20
N ILE A 364 -6.83 -1.03 9.36
CA ILE A 364 -7.68 0.14 9.55
C ILE A 364 -9.17 -0.26 9.46
N ASP A 365 -9.54 -1.03 8.43
CA ASP A 365 -10.93 -1.45 8.21
C ASP A 365 -11.53 -2.21 9.40
N ILE A 366 -10.75 -3.09 10.05
CA ILE A 366 -11.26 -3.85 11.18
C ILE A 366 -11.47 -2.96 12.42
N PHE A 367 -10.57 -2.01 12.69
CA PHE A 367 -10.72 -1.08 13.80
C PHE A 367 -11.91 -0.13 13.59
N VAL A 368 -12.05 0.45 12.39
CA VAL A 368 -13.16 1.33 12.03
C VAL A 368 -14.50 0.59 12.15
N SER A 369 -14.61 -0.57 11.50
CA SER A 369 -15.86 -1.33 11.51
C SER A 369 -16.24 -1.80 12.91
N ALA A 370 -15.28 -2.22 13.75
CA ALA A 370 -15.55 -2.61 15.12
C ALA A 370 -15.98 -1.42 16.01
N ALA A 371 -15.40 -0.22 15.78
CA ALA A 371 -15.79 0.98 16.49
C ALA A 371 -17.19 1.46 16.09
N GLU A 372 -17.56 1.38 14.81
CA GLU A 372 -18.91 1.66 14.32
C GLU A 372 -19.93 0.72 14.93
N GLU A 373 -19.66 -0.60 14.94
CA GLU A 373 -20.53 -1.61 15.57
C GLU A 373 -20.71 -1.35 17.07
N GLU A 374 -19.62 -0.98 17.77
CA GLU A 374 -19.69 -0.63 19.19
C GLU A 374 -20.57 0.60 19.43
N LYS A 375 -20.51 1.63 18.56
CA LYS A 375 -21.39 2.82 18.64
C LYS A 375 -22.85 2.42 18.48
N ASP A 376 -23.15 1.60 17.48
CA ASP A 376 -24.51 1.14 17.20
C ASP A 376 -25.08 0.29 18.34
N LEU A 377 -24.25 -0.57 18.94
CA LEU A 377 -24.65 -1.38 20.08
C LEU A 377 -24.90 -0.51 21.32
N ARG A 378 -24.01 0.47 21.61
CA ARG A 378 -24.21 1.38 22.75
C ARG A 378 -25.44 2.27 22.60
N ALA A 379 -25.77 2.67 21.37
CA ALA A 379 -27.00 3.43 21.10
C ALA A 379 -28.28 2.64 21.41
N ARG A 380 -28.22 1.30 21.34
CA ARG A 380 -29.34 0.40 21.64
C ARG A 380 -29.42 -0.04 23.11
N GLU A 381 -28.26 -0.09 23.77
CA GLU A 381 -28.08 -0.59 25.15
C GLU A 381 -27.95 0.63 26.09
N HIS A 382 -29.05 1.14 26.66
CA HIS A 382 -29.00 2.28 27.57
C HIS A 382 -28.38 1.88 28.93
N ASP A 383 -27.55 2.74 29.51
CA ASP A 383 -27.07 2.72 30.90
C ASP A 383 -26.21 1.52 31.34
N GLN A 384 -25.48 0.86 30.43
CA GLN A 384 -24.55 -0.20 30.79
C GLN A 384 -23.11 0.32 30.95
N VAL A 385 -22.42 -0.13 32.02
CA VAL A 385 -20.99 0.09 32.20
C VAL A 385 -20.24 -1.05 31.54
N TYR A 386 -19.35 -0.71 30.58
CA TYR A 386 -18.59 -1.69 29.83
C TYR A 386 -17.13 -1.77 30.32
N LYS A 387 -16.63 -3.01 30.52
CA LYS A 387 -15.21 -3.24 30.87
C LYS A 387 -14.26 -2.81 29.76
N SER A 388 -14.64 -3.05 28.51
CA SER A 388 -13.85 -2.68 27.31
C SER A 388 -14.37 -1.40 26.69
N ILE A 389 -13.51 -0.60 26.05
CA ILE A 389 -13.93 0.57 25.28
C ILE A 389 -14.61 0.09 23.99
N ILE A 390 -14.01 -0.89 23.30
CA ILE A 390 -14.63 -1.61 22.17
C ILE A 390 -14.67 -3.08 22.56
N ARG A 391 -15.85 -3.69 22.56
CA ARG A 391 -16.02 -5.09 22.94
C ARG A 391 -15.35 -6.04 21.94
N PRO A 392 -14.68 -7.11 22.41
CA PRO A 392 -14.06 -8.10 21.52
C PRO A 392 -14.99 -8.64 20.44
N ARG A 393 -16.30 -8.85 20.77
CA ARG A 393 -17.30 -9.34 19.83
C ARG A 393 -17.46 -8.44 18.60
N CYS A 394 -17.30 -7.11 18.73
CA CYS A 394 -17.41 -6.20 17.60
C CYS A 394 -16.37 -6.48 16.52
N PHE A 395 -15.14 -6.85 16.93
CA PHE A 395 -14.10 -7.27 15.98
C PHE A 395 -14.43 -8.62 15.34
N GLU A 396 -14.95 -9.60 16.10
CA GLU A 396 -15.35 -10.91 15.59
C GLU A 396 -16.51 -10.78 14.59
N ASP A 397 -17.51 -9.96 14.92
CA ASP A 397 -18.71 -9.74 14.10
C ASP A 397 -18.40 -8.96 12.81
N MET A 398 -17.41 -8.06 12.82
CA MET A 398 -17.02 -7.26 11.66
C MET A 398 -15.94 -7.93 10.77
N LEU A 399 -15.28 -8.99 11.21
CA LEU A 399 -14.29 -9.71 10.41
C LEU A 399 -14.84 -10.18 9.04
N PRO A 400 -16.10 -10.68 8.91
CA PRO A 400 -16.69 -11.01 7.61
C PRO A 400 -16.74 -9.83 6.64
N LYS A 401 -17.08 -8.63 7.10
CA LYS A 401 -17.13 -7.40 6.28
C LYS A 401 -15.73 -7.06 5.73
N VAL A 402 -14.70 -7.14 6.58
CA VAL A 402 -13.31 -6.89 6.18
C VAL A 402 -12.81 -7.98 5.23
N SER A 403 -13.16 -9.25 5.47
CA SER A 403 -12.83 -10.37 4.58
C SER A 403 -13.39 -10.17 3.17
N ILE A 404 -14.65 -9.73 3.05
CA ILE A 404 -15.27 -9.44 1.74
C ILE A 404 -14.52 -8.34 1.01
N LYS A 405 -14.22 -7.22 1.68
CA LYS A 405 -13.43 -6.14 1.09
C LYS A 405 -12.06 -6.63 0.60
N ARG A 406 -11.35 -7.42 1.42
CA ARG A 406 -10.03 -7.94 1.06
C ARG A 406 -10.08 -8.91 -0.13
N VAL A 407 -11.14 -9.72 -0.25
CA VAL A 407 -11.33 -10.61 -1.41
C VAL A 407 -11.65 -9.82 -2.68
N ILE A 408 -12.39 -8.72 -2.60
CA ILE A 408 -12.57 -7.81 -3.73
C ILE A 408 -11.21 -7.28 -4.20
N ASP A 409 -10.39 -6.78 -3.28
CA ASP A 409 -9.03 -6.35 -3.60
C ASP A 409 -8.19 -7.47 -4.23
N LEU A 410 -8.30 -8.70 -3.69
CA LEU A 410 -7.59 -9.88 -4.19
C LEU A 410 -8.00 -10.22 -5.64
N LYS A 411 -9.29 -10.16 -5.97
CA LYS A 411 -9.81 -10.38 -7.34
C LYS A 411 -9.28 -9.31 -8.32
N GLU A 412 -9.12 -8.07 -7.88
CA GLU A 412 -8.52 -7.03 -8.70
C GLU A 412 -7.00 -7.17 -8.84
N GLU A 413 -6.32 -7.70 -7.82
CA GLU A 413 -4.88 -8.00 -7.87
C GLU A 413 -4.58 -9.19 -8.80
N TYR A 414 -5.43 -10.20 -8.75
CA TYR A 414 -5.24 -11.48 -9.44
C TYR A 414 -6.45 -11.80 -10.33
N ARG A 415 -6.69 -10.97 -11.34
CA ARG A 415 -7.86 -11.09 -12.26
C ARG A 415 -7.94 -12.44 -12.95
N GLU A 416 -6.80 -13.07 -13.23
CA GLU A 416 -6.75 -14.42 -13.80
C GLU A 416 -7.39 -15.48 -12.90
N TYR A 417 -7.37 -15.26 -11.58
CA TYR A 417 -8.00 -16.15 -10.61
C TYR A 417 -9.43 -15.73 -10.23
N GLU A 418 -9.99 -14.66 -10.80
CA GLU A 418 -11.34 -14.20 -10.45
C GLU A 418 -12.37 -15.29 -10.64
N LYS A 419 -12.31 -15.99 -11.81
CA LYS A 419 -13.21 -17.11 -12.09
C LYS A 419 -13.02 -18.27 -11.11
N PHE A 420 -11.78 -18.57 -10.74
CA PHE A 420 -11.47 -19.57 -9.72
C PHE A 420 -12.05 -19.19 -8.36
N PHE A 421 -11.88 -17.94 -7.90
CA PHE A 421 -12.46 -17.47 -6.65
C PHE A 421 -13.99 -17.53 -6.65
N ASN A 422 -14.64 -17.23 -7.78
CA ASN A 422 -16.08 -17.38 -7.93
C ASN A 422 -16.51 -18.85 -7.86
N THR A 423 -15.78 -19.75 -8.54
CA THR A 423 -16.04 -21.20 -8.49
C THR A 423 -15.91 -21.76 -7.07
N LEU A 424 -14.94 -21.27 -6.27
CA LEU A 424 -14.82 -21.65 -4.86
C LEU A 424 -16.05 -21.24 -4.05
N GLN A 425 -16.60 -20.06 -4.28
CA GLN A 425 -17.81 -19.58 -3.59
C GLN A 425 -19.02 -20.50 -3.86
N ASP A 426 -19.10 -21.06 -5.07
CA ASP A 426 -20.23 -21.89 -5.50
C ASP A 426 -20.09 -23.38 -5.12
N SER A 427 -18.86 -23.89 -5.05
CA SER A 427 -18.60 -25.34 -4.99
C SER A 427 -17.93 -25.84 -3.71
N VAL A 428 -17.09 -25.02 -3.07
CA VAL A 428 -16.30 -25.40 -1.90
C VAL A 428 -16.84 -24.71 -0.65
N GLN A 429 -17.39 -25.50 0.28
CA GLN A 429 -18.00 -24.90 1.47
C GLN A 429 -17.07 -24.84 2.71
N ARG A 430 -15.97 -25.61 2.74
CA ARG A 430 -15.15 -25.80 3.95
C ARG A 430 -13.66 -25.69 3.68
N THR A 431 -12.93 -25.19 4.67
CA THR A 431 -11.45 -25.17 4.68
C THR A 431 -10.94 -25.90 5.93
N PRO A 432 -9.85 -26.73 5.86
CA PRO A 432 -8.97 -26.96 4.72
C PRO A 432 -9.66 -27.71 3.55
N VAL A 433 -9.34 -27.29 2.32
CA VAL A 433 -9.90 -27.85 1.07
C VAL A 433 -9.06 -29.04 0.63
N ASP A 434 -9.68 -30.14 0.20
CA ASP A 434 -8.97 -31.30 -0.34
C ASP A 434 -8.31 -30.93 -1.68
N GLU A 435 -7.11 -31.47 -1.96
CA GLU A 435 -6.37 -31.20 -3.19
C GLU A 435 -7.21 -31.48 -4.45
N ARG A 436 -8.02 -32.54 -4.43
CA ARG A 436 -8.91 -32.90 -5.53
C ARG A 436 -9.92 -31.79 -5.84
N ASP A 437 -10.58 -31.25 -4.81
CA ASP A 437 -11.59 -30.21 -4.96
C ASP A 437 -10.97 -28.89 -5.46
N LEU A 438 -9.75 -28.59 -5.00
CA LEU A 438 -9.00 -27.44 -5.45
C LEU A 438 -8.59 -27.55 -6.92
N ILE A 439 -8.12 -28.74 -7.35
CA ILE A 439 -7.82 -29.04 -8.75
C ILE A 439 -9.08 -28.87 -9.61
N MET A 440 -10.20 -29.49 -9.22
CA MET A 440 -11.46 -29.36 -9.95
C MET A 440 -11.92 -27.90 -10.10
N ALA A 441 -11.78 -27.09 -9.03
CA ALA A 441 -12.13 -25.68 -9.08
C ALA A 441 -11.24 -24.88 -10.05
N LEU A 442 -9.94 -25.21 -10.13
CA LEU A 442 -9.01 -24.59 -11.09
C LEU A 442 -9.31 -25.03 -12.53
N GLU A 443 -9.58 -26.31 -12.78
CA GLU A 443 -9.99 -26.83 -14.09
C GLU A 443 -11.29 -26.16 -14.57
N ASN A 444 -12.30 -26.05 -13.71
CA ASN A 444 -13.55 -25.36 -14.00
C ASN A 444 -13.35 -23.86 -14.29
N ALA A 445 -12.33 -23.25 -13.69
CA ALA A 445 -11.93 -21.89 -13.98
C ALA A 445 -11.20 -21.74 -15.32
N GLY A 446 -10.76 -22.87 -15.93
CA GLY A 446 -10.12 -22.90 -17.26
C GLY A 446 -8.59 -22.96 -17.20
N PHE A 447 -7.99 -23.42 -16.10
CA PHE A 447 -6.54 -23.63 -16.01
C PHE A 447 -6.14 -25.02 -16.48
N ASP A 448 -5.22 -25.10 -17.44
CA ASP A 448 -4.75 -26.36 -18.01
C ASP A 448 -3.82 -27.15 -17.07
N ASN A 449 -3.08 -26.45 -16.20
CA ASN A 449 -2.10 -27.03 -15.27
C ASN A 449 -2.43 -26.67 -13.81
N PRO A 450 -3.46 -27.23 -13.18
CA PRO A 450 -3.91 -26.85 -11.83
C PRO A 450 -2.83 -26.95 -10.74
N ARG A 451 -1.89 -27.90 -10.84
CA ARG A 451 -0.82 -28.08 -9.85
C ARG A 451 0.19 -26.93 -9.87
N ASP A 452 0.51 -26.41 -11.04
CA ASP A 452 1.37 -25.25 -11.17
C ASP A 452 0.66 -24.01 -10.59
N GLU A 453 -0.65 -23.90 -10.79
CA GLU A 453 -1.47 -22.83 -10.23
C GLU A 453 -1.57 -22.94 -8.71
N ILE A 454 -1.69 -24.13 -8.13
CA ILE A 454 -1.61 -24.36 -6.68
C ILE A 454 -0.27 -23.84 -6.12
N THR A 455 0.84 -24.12 -6.81
CA THR A 455 2.18 -23.64 -6.41
C THR A 455 2.24 -22.11 -6.45
N LYS A 456 1.64 -21.49 -7.46
CA LYS A 456 1.53 -20.01 -7.53
C LYS A 456 0.66 -19.43 -6.43
N LEU A 457 -0.52 -20.03 -6.15
CA LEU A 457 -1.41 -19.60 -5.06
C LEU A 457 -0.72 -19.68 -3.68
N ILE A 458 0.14 -20.69 -3.46
CA ILE A 458 0.99 -20.78 -2.26
C ILE A 458 2.00 -19.61 -2.25
N SER A 459 2.68 -19.38 -3.36
CA SER A 459 3.74 -18.35 -3.46
C SER A 459 3.24 -16.92 -3.25
N ILE A 460 1.95 -16.67 -3.53
CA ILE A 460 1.31 -15.36 -3.34
C ILE A 460 0.50 -15.25 -2.03
N GLY A 461 0.58 -16.25 -1.17
CA GLY A 461 0.01 -16.17 0.18
C GLY A 461 -1.49 -16.48 0.30
N ILE A 462 -2.13 -17.03 -0.75
CA ILE A 462 -3.58 -17.29 -0.75
C ILE A 462 -3.92 -18.61 -0.05
N ILE A 463 -3.11 -19.63 -0.24
CA ILE A 463 -3.28 -20.94 0.39
C ILE A 463 -1.96 -21.45 0.98
N LYS A 464 -2.04 -22.35 1.93
CA LYS A 464 -0.89 -23.13 2.42
C LYS A 464 -1.24 -24.61 2.54
N PRO A 465 -0.26 -25.51 2.29
CA PRO A 465 -0.48 -26.94 2.49
C PRO A 465 -0.80 -27.23 3.96
N TYR A 466 -1.74 -28.14 4.18
CA TYR A 466 -2.17 -28.61 5.48
C TYR A 466 -2.29 -30.14 5.48
N GLN A 467 -1.61 -30.76 6.41
CA GLN A 467 -1.65 -32.19 6.61
C GLN A 467 -1.52 -32.47 8.11
N ARG A 468 -2.52 -33.14 8.71
CA ARG A 468 -2.52 -33.39 10.16
C ARG A 468 -1.53 -34.49 10.53
N ARG A 469 -1.44 -35.54 9.69
CA ARG A 469 -0.47 -36.65 9.79
C ARG A 469 0.09 -36.94 8.41
N MET A 470 1.29 -37.48 8.34
CA MET A 470 1.97 -37.77 7.06
C MET A 470 1.18 -38.76 6.16
N ALA A 471 0.31 -39.59 6.77
CA ALA A 471 -0.56 -40.55 6.06
C ALA A 471 -1.91 -39.95 5.60
N ASP A 472 -2.26 -38.73 6.07
CA ASP A 472 -3.52 -38.09 5.70
C ASP A 472 -3.41 -37.50 4.30
N PRO A 473 -4.54 -37.34 3.57
CA PRO A 473 -4.53 -36.67 2.29
C PRO A 473 -4.09 -35.19 2.44
N LEU A 474 -3.36 -34.71 1.44
CA LEU A 474 -2.95 -33.30 1.36
C LEU A 474 -4.18 -32.40 1.16
N ARG A 475 -4.26 -31.38 1.96
CA ARG A 475 -5.29 -30.34 1.93
C ARG A 475 -4.65 -28.97 1.88
N TYR A 476 -5.46 -27.95 1.62
CA TYR A 476 -4.98 -26.57 1.57
C TYR A 476 -5.84 -25.68 2.46
N HIS A 477 -5.16 -24.95 3.33
CA HIS A 477 -5.79 -24.03 4.26
C HIS A 477 -5.81 -22.61 3.68
N PHE A 478 -6.97 -21.99 3.70
CA PHE A 478 -7.13 -20.55 3.40
C PHE A 478 -7.01 -19.73 4.70
N PRO A 479 -6.26 -18.62 4.71
CA PRO A 479 -6.20 -17.72 5.87
C PRO A 479 -7.56 -17.10 6.18
N ASP A 480 -7.78 -16.74 7.44
CA ASP A 480 -9.06 -16.24 7.91
C ASP A 480 -9.55 -15.00 7.17
N ILE A 481 -8.61 -14.14 6.80
CA ILE A 481 -8.92 -12.92 6.04
C ILE A 481 -9.63 -13.19 4.70
N TYR A 482 -9.50 -14.38 4.14
CA TYR A 482 -10.15 -14.75 2.87
C TYR A 482 -11.38 -15.64 3.04
N ILE A 483 -11.54 -16.33 4.19
CA ILE A 483 -12.54 -17.38 4.36
C ILE A 483 -13.95 -16.86 4.04
N LYS A 484 -14.38 -15.79 4.70
CA LYS A 484 -15.75 -15.27 4.53
C LYS A 484 -15.99 -14.61 3.17
N GLY A 485 -15.00 -13.89 2.67
CA GLY A 485 -15.07 -13.27 1.35
C GLY A 485 -15.11 -14.29 0.21
N LEU A 486 -14.54 -15.49 0.40
CA LEU A 486 -14.61 -16.62 -0.52
C LEU A 486 -15.80 -17.57 -0.23
N GLY A 487 -16.71 -17.23 0.67
CA GLY A 487 -17.86 -18.09 0.99
C GLY A 487 -17.52 -19.37 1.75
N LEU A 488 -16.28 -19.51 2.24
CA LEU A 488 -15.80 -20.69 2.94
C LEU A 488 -16.22 -20.71 4.41
N GLN A 489 -16.28 -21.92 4.99
CA GLN A 489 -16.47 -22.14 6.42
C GLN A 489 -15.30 -22.94 6.98
N ARG A 490 -14.90 -22.65 8.22
CA ARG A 490 -13.92 -23.49 8.91
C ARG A 490 -14.52 -24.85 9.27
N MET A 491 -13.79 -25.91 9.02
CA MET A 491 -14.10 -27.17 9.70
C MET A 491 -13.92 -26.98 11.19
N GLY A 492 -14.94 -27.32 12.00
CA GLY A 492 -14.79 -27.39 13.44
C GLY A 492 -13.63 -28.31 13.79
N MET A 493 -12.74 -27.90 14.68
CA MET A 493 -11.81 -28.83 15.32
C MET A 493 -12.65 -29.66 16.27
N HIS A 494 -12.95 -30.91 15.88
CA HIS A 494 -13.44 -31.95 16.77
C HIS A 494 -12.23 -32.68 17.39
#